data_af63e328a04343676da595278e2f6a31
#
_entry.id   af63e328a04343676da595278e2f6a31
#
_cell.length_a   1.000
_cell.length_b   1.000
_cell.length_c   1.000
_cell.angle_alpha   90.00
_cell.angle_beta   90.00
_cell.angle_gamma   90.00
#
_symmetry.space_group_name_H-M   'P 1'
#
loop_
_entity.id
_entity.type
_entity.pdbx_description
1 polymer ?
#
loop_
_entity_poly.entity_id
_entity_poly.type
_entity_poly.pdbx_seq_one_letter_code
_entity_poly.pdbx_strand_id
1 'polypeptide(L)'
;MALTVCAVRAGVCSFQFHSTSMLDKQIILSSVSKVKARLKIAYRLAQQRWIDAFLSFGPDELKVKLGTLGVSAGDTLVVQSSFGPASGFRGSAAALIDAFLGVLGPRGNLVMVTLPYGGSTLEYLQRGQAFDVRRTPSQMGLISEVFRRRAGVARSLHPTHPVAALGPEAEWLTDGHEKCQHAFGTGSPYEKLVDLKAKVVLFNVPFAVIIFFHYLEHLAQDRLDFPLYGAEVFEVPVIDRAGEHSIVKTVAYSPEALRRRRRDILENEMARRGSLRRAKLGNSVIVLLNTSDLMECHAEMTRGNVLFYDPA
;
A
#
# COMPACT_ATOMS: atom_id res chain seq x y z
N MET A 1 39.48 3.10 -59.51
CA MET A 1 40.24 2.33 -60.50
C MET A 1 41.02 1.32 -59.70
N ALA A 2 41.02 0.06 -59.91
CA ALA A 2 40.70 -0.86 -60.90
C ALA A 2 40.26 -2.17 -60.19
N LEU A 3 39.17 -2.77 -60.73
CA LEU A 3 38.79 -4.14 -60.45
C LEU A 3 39.85 -5.09 -61.07
N THR A 4 40.26 -6.07 -60.27
CA THR A 4 40.85 -7.28 -60.86
C THR A 4 40.07 -8.47 -60.38
N VAL A 5 39.31 -9.02 -61.29
CA VAL A 5 38.64 -10.30 -61.20
C VAL A 5 39.67 -11.40 -61.36
N CYS A 6 39.76 -12.30 -60.43
CA CYS A 6 40.42 -13.59 -60.61
C CYS A 6 39.48 -14.70 -60.15
N ALA A 7 38.93 -15.41 -61.12
CA ALA A 7 38.20 -16.63 -60.89
C ALA A 7 39.18 -17.79 -60.74
N VAL A 8 39.04 -18.57 -59.65
CA VAL A 8 39.55 -19.95 -59.61
C VAL A 8 38.80 -20.78 -58.57
N ARG A 9 38.11 -21.81 -59.04
CA ARG A 9 37.85 -23.16 -58.53
C ARG A 9 37.28 -23.36 -57.11
N ALA A 10 36.21 -24.13 -57.12
CA ALA A 10 35.55 -24.78 -56.00
C ALA A 10 36.54 -25.32 -54.95
N GLY A 11 36.55 -24.64 -53.80
CA GLY A 11 37.11 -25.13 -52.58
C GLY A 11 36.13 -24.80 -51.46
N VAL A 12 35.61 -25.82 -50.84
CA VAL A 12 34.72 -25.72 -49.67
C VAL A 12 35.43 -24.97 -48.58
N CYS A 13 35.09 -23.68 -48.40
CA CYS A 13 35.55 -22.89 -47.27
C CYS A 13 34.65 -23.25 -46.11
N SER A 14 35.09 -24.19 -45.27
CA SER A 14 34.45 -24.46 -43.99
C SER A 14 34.71 -23.25 -43.10
N PHE A 15 33.69 -22.41 -42.93
CA PHE A 15 33.66 -21.41 -41.86
C PHE A 15 33.63 -22.16 -40.55
N GLN A 16 34.76 -22.32 -39.91
CA GLN A 16 34.86 -22.68 -38.51
C GLN A 16 34.29 -21.53 -37.69
N PHE A 17 33.03 -21.62 -37.30
CA PHE A 17 32.50 -20.83 -36.20
C PHE A 17 33.29 -21.21 -34.95
N HIS A 18 34.21 -20.34 -34.55
CA HIS A 18 34.81 -20.45 -33.22
C HIS A 18 33.71 -20.38 -32.22
N SER A 19 33.41 -21.52 -31.58
CA SER A 19 32.50 -21.55 -30.45
C SER A 19 33.14 -20.70 -29.35
N THR A 20 32.58 -19.49 -29.13
CA THR A 20 32.95 -18.71 -27.96
C THR A 20 32.78 -19.57 -26.73
N SER A 21 33.85 -19.71 -25.95
CA SER A 21 33.87 -20.59 -24.77
C SER A 21 32.76 -20.17 -23.79
N MET A 22 32.28 -21.12 -23.00
CA MET A 22 31.28 -20.80 -21.97
C MET A 22 31.74 -19.68 -21.05
N LEU A 23 33.06 -19.57 -20.83
CA LEU A 23 33.68 -18.50 -20.04
C LEU A 23 33.55 -17.13 -20.72
N ASP A 24 33.70 -17.05 -22.03
CA ASP A 24 33.60 -15.77 -22.78
C ASP A 24 32.13 -15.27 -22.77
N LYS A 25 31.15 -16.17 -22.88
CA LYS A 25 29.75 -15.85 -22.78
C LYS A 25 29.39 -15.34 -21.37
N GLN A 26 29.95 -15.93 -20.32
CA GLN A 26 29.74 -15.52 -18.95
C GLN A 26 30.33 -14.12 -18.65
N ILE A 27 31.53 -13.85 -19.19
CA ILE A 27 32.20 -12.55 -19.06
C ILE A 27 31.42 -11.45 -19.80
N ILE A 28 30.94 -11.73 -21.01
CA ILE A 28 30.11 -10.79 -21.79
C ILE A 28 28.79 -10.53 -21.07
N LEU A 29 28.08 -11.54 -20.57
CA LEU A 29 26.84 -11.39 -19.84
C LEU A 29 27.03 -10.59 -18.54
N SER A 30 28.12 -10.84 -17.81
CA SER A 30 28.44 -10.08 -16.59
C SER A 30 28.77 -8.61 -16.90
N SER A 31 29.45 -8.33 -18.01
CA SER A 31 29.77 -6.99 -18.46
C SER A 31 28.53 -6.22 -18.89
N VAL A 32 27.66 -6.84 -19.66
CA VAL A 32 26.36 -6.27 -20.08
C VAL A 32 25.47 -5.98 -18.87
N SER A 33 25.43 -6.87 -17.89
CA SER A 33 24.66 -6.65 -16.66
C SER A 33 25.18 -5.47 -15.84
N LYS A 34 26.50 -5.31 -15.74
CA LYS A 34 27.15 -4.17 -15.06
C LYS A 34 26.88 -2.84 -15.78
N VAL A 35 26.92 -2.83 -17.11
CA VAL A 35 26.61 -1.63 -17.91
C VAL A 35 25.13 -1.25 -17.75
N LYS A 36 24.21 -2.22 -17.84
CA LYS A 36 22.78 -1.98 -17.59
C LYS A 36 22.53 -1.42 -16.17
N ALA A 37 23.22 -1.96 -15.16
CA ALA A 37 23.11 -1.47 -13.78
C ALA A 37 23.61 -0.01 -13.66
N ARG A 38 24.75 0.33 -14.26
CA ARG A 38 25.30 1.70 -14.27
C ARG A 38 24.36 2.69 -14.99
N LEU A 39 23.83 2.31 -16.16
CA LEU A 39 22.87 3.12 -16.90
C LEU A 39 21.59 3.35 -16.08
N LYS A 40 21.08 2.33 -15.40
CA LYS A 40 19.91 2.45 -14.52
C LYS A 40 20.18 3.41 -13.35
N ILE A 41 21.37 3.36 -12.76
CA ILE A 41 21.77 4.28 -11.69
C ILE A 41 21.88 5.72 -12.24
N ALA A 42 22.55 5.93 -13.37
CA ALA A 42 22.71 7.24 -13.99
C ALA A 42 21.33 7.85 -14.36
N TYR A 43 20.44 7.05 -14.94
CA TYR A 43 19.07 7.47 -15.25
C TYR A 43 18.31 7.88 -13.99
N ARG A 44 18.37 7.09 -12.90
CA ARG A 44 17.74 7.43 -11.63
C ARG A 44 18.27 8.72 -11.03
N LEU A 45 19.58 8.94 -11.09
CA LEU A 45 20.22 10.17 -10.61
C LEU A 45 19.79 11.39 -11.43
N ALA A 46 19.73 11.27 -12.75
CA ALA A 46 19.27 12.34 -13.63
C ALA A 46 17.78 12.64 -13.38
N GLN A 47 16.93 11.62 -13.26
CA GLN A 47 15.53 11.75 -12.92
C GLN A 47 15.35 12.44 -11.56
N GLN A 48 16.14 12.04 -10.55
CA GLN A 48 16.06 12.65 -9.21
C GLN A 48 16.44 14.14 -9.26
N ARG A 49 17.53 14.50 -9.94
CA ARG A 49 17.93 15.90 -10.11
C ARG A 49 16.85 16.74 -10.78
N TRP A 50 16.18 16.16 -11.78
CA TRP A 50 15.09 16.83 -12.47
C TRP A 50 13.87 17.03 -11.56
N ILE A 51 13.51 16.00 -10.77
CA ILE A 51 12.45 16.10 -9.76
C ILE A 51 12.80 17.18 -8.73
N ASP A 52 14.00 17.17 -8.20
CA ASP A 52 14.45 18.14 -7.18
C ASP A 52 14.42 19.57 -7.69
N ALA A 53 14.73 19.77 -8.98
CA ALA A 53 14.76 21.10 -9.60
C ALA A 53 13.36 21.64 -9.96
N PHE A 54 12.45 20.78 -10.44
CA PHE A 54 11.21 21.22 -11.10
C PHE A 54 9.93 20.67 -10.48
N LEU A 55 9.99 19.57 -9.72
CA LEU A 55 8.83 18.86 -9.19
C LEU A 55 8.90 18.66 -7.68
N SER A 56 9.73 19.43 -7.00
CA SER A 56 9.80 19.34 -5.54
C SER A 56 8.78 20.27 -4.89
N PHE A 57 8.33 19.89 -3.69
CA PHE A 57 7.41 20.67 -2.87
C PHE A 57 7.71 20.43 -1.38
N GLY A 58 7.29 21.35 -0.53
CA GLY A 58 7.49 21.30 0.92
C GLY A 58 6.22 20.97 1.71
N PRO A 59 6.34 20.96 3.05
CA PRO A 59 5.22 20.72 3.95
C PRO A 59 4.05 21.67 3.76
N ASP A 60 4.31 22.96 3.53
CA ASP A 60 3.25 23.96 3.46
C ASP A 60 2.45 23.87 2.14
N GLU A 61 3.13 23.58 1.03
CA GLU A 61 2.45 23.31 -0.24
C GLU A 61 1.57 22.05 -0.13
N LEU A 62 2.03 21.04 0.61
CA LEU A 62 1.20 19.86 0.88
C LEU A 62 -0.03 20.18 1.72
N LYS A 63 0.12 20.97 2.80
CA LYS A 63 -1.02 21.40 3.63
C LYS A 63 -2.07 22.16 2.81
N VAL A 64 -1.63 23.12 2.00
CA VAL A 64 -2.53 23.87 1.10
C VAL A 64 -3.23 22.91 0.13
N LYS A 65 -2.50 21.97 -0.48
CA LYS A 65 -3.07 21.00 -1.42
C LYS A 65 -4.10 20.08 -0.76
N LEU A 66 -3.82 19.59 0.45
CA LEU A 66 -4.78 18.78 1.21
C LEU A 66 -6.04 19.57 1.55
N GLY A 67 -5.90 20.83 1.93
CA GLY A 67 -7.03 21.74 2.15
C GLY A 67 -7.88 21.95 0.90
N THR A 68 -7.26 22.17 -0.26
CA THR A 68 -7.98 22.33 -1.56
C THR A 68 -8.67 21.03 -1.99
N LEU A 69 -8.15 19.86 -1.57
CA LEU A 69 -8.80 18.57 -1.79
C LEU A 69 -9.97 18.35 -0.83
N GLY A 70 -10.08 19.12 0.23
CA GLY A 70 -11.19 19.07 1.19
C GLY A 70 -10.84 18.42 2.53
N VAL A 71 -9.54 18.32 2.89
CA VAL A 71 -9.13 17.98 4.26
C VAL A 71 -9.21 19.22 5.13
N SER A 72 -9.83 19.13 6.29
CA SER A 72 -10.08 20.25 7.20
C SER A 72 -9.62 19.93 8.64
N ALA A 73 -9.47 20.95 9.43
CA ALA A 73 -9.20 20.80 10.86
C ALA A 73 -10.34 20.05 11.55
N GLY A 74 -10.00 19.09 12.40
CA GLY A 74 -10.93 18.21 13.10
C GLY A 74 -11.29 16.93 12.34
N ASP A 75 -10.87 16.77 11.09
CA ASP A 75 -11.12 15.54 10.33
C ASP A 75 -10.40 14.33 10.93
N THR A 76 -10.97 13.15 10.72
CA THR A 76 -10.26 11.88 10.85
C THR A 76 -9.73 11.48 9.49
N LEU A 77 -8.40 11.37 9.36
CA LEU A 77 -7.70 11.11 8.11
C LEU A 77 -6.94 9.79 8.15
N VAL A 78 -7.31 8.87 7.29
CA VAL A 78 -6.55 7.63 7.04
C VAL A 78 -5.56 7.89 5.92
N VAL A 79 -4.26 7.66 6.16
CA VAL A 79 -3.21 7.86 5.15
C VAL A 79 -2.56 6.54 4.78
N GLN A 80 -2.61 6.20 3.50
CA GLN A 80 -1.80 5.16 2.89
C GLN A 80 -0.81 5.81 1.93
N SER A 81 0.48 5.51 2.07
CA SER A 81 1.51 6.27 1.37
C SER A 81 2.67 5.41 0.89
N SER A 82 3.21 5.80 -0.27
CA SER A 82 4.55 5.42 -0.71
C SER A 82 5.45 6.66 -0.66
N PHE A 83 6.53 6.57 0.10
CA PHE A 83 7.45 7.68 0.34
C PHE A 83 8.86 7.30 -0.05
N GLY A 84 9.49 8.19 -0.78
CA GLY A 84 10.88 8.05 -1.22
C GLY A 84 11.35 9.30 -1.98
N PRO A 85 12.62 9.36 -2.39
CA PRO A 85 13.17 10.51 -3.10
C PRO A 85 12.35 10.91 -4.34
N ALA A 86 11.81 9.94 -5.06
CA ALA A 86 10.99 10.18 -6.24
C ALA A 86 9.63 10.86 -5.95
N SER A 87 9.21 11.02 -4.69
CA SER A 87 7.99 11.75 -4.36
C SER A 87 8.08 13.25 -4.66
N GLY A 88 9.28 13.82 -4.65
CA GLY A 88 9.50 15.26 -4.76
C GLY A 88 9.27 16.03 -3.46
N PHE A 89 8.90 15.36 -2.36
CA PHE A 89 8.71 16.01 -1.07
C PHE A 89 10.05 16.41 -0.44
N ARG A 90 10.22 17.71 -0.16
CA ARG A 90 11.40 18.27 0.52
C ARG A 90 11.23 18.17 2.03
N GLY A 91 11.63 17.06 2.60
CA GLY A 91 11.58 16.83 4.04
C GLY A 91 11.77 15.38 4.42
N SER A 92 11.83 15.14 5.71
CA SER A 92 11.90 13.79 6.28
C SER A 92 10.51 13.13 6.33
N ALA A 93 10.49 11.83 6.61
CA ALA A 93 9.26 11.11 6.91
C ALA A 93 8.47 11.77 8.07
N ALA A 94 9.18 12.25 9.09
CA ALA A 94 8.55 12.98 10.21
C ALA A 94 7.90 14.28 9.74
N ALA A 95 8.57 15.06 8.89
CA ALA A 95 8.02 16.30 8.34
C ALA A 95 6.77 16.07 7.48
N LEU A 96 6.70 14.95 6.75
CA LEU A 96 5.49 14.57 6.01
C LEU A 96 4.33 14.25 6.96
N ILE A 97 4.59 13.51 8.04
CA ILE A 97 3.60 13.22 9.09
C ILE A 97 3.13 14.52 9.74
N ASP A 98 4.06 15.44 10.08
CA ASP A 98 3.75 16.73 10.66
C ASP A 98 2.90 17.61 9.74
N ALA A 99 3.09 17.50 8.43
CA ALA A 99 2.25 18.19 7.45
C ALA A 99 0.79 17.70 7.50
N PHE A 100 0.56 16.37 7.58
CA PHE A 100 -0.79 15.82 7.76
C PHE A 100 -1.40 16.28 9.09
N LEU A 101 -0.67 16.16 10.19
CA LEU A 101 -1.13 16.60 11.53
C LEU A 101 -1.42 18.09 11.55
N GLY A 102 -0.62 18.90 10.86
CA GLY A 102 -0.79 20.35 10.79
C GLY A 102 -2.08 20.79 10.12
N VAL A 103 -2.59 20.04 9.12
CA VAL A 103 -3.90 20.31 8.52
C VAL A 103 -5.03 19.89 9.44
N LEU A 104 -4.88 18.78 10.13
CA LEU A 104 -5.89 18.23 11.01
C LEU A 104 -6.06 19.03 12.30
N GLY A 105 -4.98 19.65 12.77
CA GLY A 105 -4.97 20.37 14.02
C GLY A 105 -5.21 19.47 15.25
N PRO A 106 -5.34 20.04 16.44
CA PRO A 106 -5.37 19.29 17.69
C PRO A 106 -6.68 18.48 17.89
N ARG A 107 -7.72 18.76 17.12
CA ARG A 107 -9.00 18.06 17.20
C ARG A 107 -9.18 16.97 16.14
N GLY A 108 -8.23 16.84 15.23
CA GLY A 108 -8.27 15.81 14.19
C GLY A 108 -7.55 14.53 14.59
N ASN A 109 -7.83 13.46 13.85
CA ASN A 109 -7.18 12.18 14.03
C ASN A 109 -6.40 11.80 12.77
N LEU A 110 -5.15 11.39 12.94
CA LEU A 110 -4.36 10.77 11.87
C LEU A 110 -4.27 9.26 12.12
N VAL A 111 -4.60 8.48 11.10
CA VAL A 111 -4.60 7.02 11.16
C VAL A 111 -3.78 6.45 10.02
N MET A 112 -2.98 5.44 10.32
CA MET A 112 -2.20 4.69 9.32
C MET A 112 -2.31 3.20 9.53
N VAL A 113 -2.44 2.45 8.44
CA VAL A 113 -2.38 0.99 8.47
C VAL A 113 -0.94 0.56 8.74
N THR A 114 -0.77 -0.44 9.62
CA THR A 114 0.57 -0.87 10.08
C THR A 114 0.74 -2.38 10.06
N LEU A 115 0.33 -3.03 8.94
CA LEU A 115 0.45 -4.47 8.77
C LEU A 115 1.89 -4.94 9.03
N PRO A 116 2.07 -6.05 9.77
CA PRO A 116 3.41 -6.55 10.11
C PRO A 116 4.04 -7.41 9.00
N TYR A 117 3.38 -7.56 7.88
CA TYR A 117 3.83 -8.38 6.75
C TYR A 117 3.63 -7.68 5.42
N GLY A 118 4.43 -8.10 4.43
CA GLY A 118 4.20 -7.85 3.01
C GLY A 118 3.85 -9.16 2.31
N GLY A 119 2.90 -9.16 1.39
CA GLY A 119 2.45 -10.35 0.67
C GLY A 119 1.27 -11.08 1.33
N SER A 120 1.34 -12.40 1.49
CA SER A 120 0.22 -13.23 1.89
C SER A 120 -0.02 -13.20 3.41
N THR A 121 -1.27 -12.93 3.83
CA THR A 121 -1.71 -13.07 5.23
C THR A 121 -1.57 -14.52 5.71
N LEU A 122 -1.90 -15.49 4.86
CA LEU A 122 -1.80 -16.92 5.19
C LEU A 122 -0.35 -17.32 5.52
N GLU A 123 0.61 -16.95 4.65
CA GLU A 123 2.02 -17.23 4.90
C GLU A 123 2.54 -16.56 6.17
N TYR A 124 2.07 -15.35 6.47
CA TYR A 124 2.43 -14.67 7.71
C TYR A 124 1.91 -15.42 8.94
N LEU A 125 0.65 -15.83 8.94
CA LEU A 125 0.03 -16.56 10.05
C LEU A 125 0.68 -17.94 10.26
N GLN A 126 1.01 -18.64 9.19
CA GLN A 126 1.70 -19.95 9.25
C GLN A 126 3.10 -19.89 9.88
N ARG A 127 3.74 -18.71 9.91
CA ARG A 127 5.04 -18.54 10.61
C ARG A 127 4.92 -18.58 12.13
N GLY A 128 3.72 -18.45 12.67
CA GLY A 128 3.46 -18.50 14.11
C GLY A 128 4.16 -17.43 14.95
N GLN A 129 4.54 -16.30 14.33
CA GLN A 129 5.26 -15.23 15.01
C GLN A 129 4.33 -14.42 15.90
N ALA A 130 4.78 -14.13 17.14
CA ALA A 130 4.05 -13.24 18.02
C ALA A 130 3.97 -11.81 17.45
N PHE A 131 2.82 -11.16 17.65
CA PHE A 131 2.64 -9.75 17.34
C PHE A 131 2.80 -8.92 18.62
N ASP A 132 3.88 -8.16 18.70
CA ASP A 132 4.10 -7.17 19.76
C ASP A 132 3.69 -5.79 19.22
N VAL A 133 2.72 -5.16 19.85
CA VAL A 133 2.16 -3.87 19.43
C VAL A 133 3.22 -2.77 19.37
N ARG A 134 4.25 -2.83 20.23
CA ARG A 134 5.34 -1.87 20.31
C ARG A 134 6.51 -2.20 19.38
N ARG A 135 6.88 -3.50 19.28
CA ARG A 135 8.13 -3.94 18.65
C ARG A 135 7.95 -4.43 17.23
N THR A 136 6.82 -5.07 16.91
CA THR A 136 6.61 -5.62 15.56
C THR A 136 6.57 -4.50 14.51
N PRO A 137 7.50 -4.48 13.53
CA PRO A 137 7.56 -3.42 12.53
C PRO A 137 6.33 -3.37 11.62
N SER A 138 6.05 -2.17 11.08
CA SER A 138 5.12 -2.02 9.95
C SER A 138 5.85 -2.34 8.64
N GLN A 139 5.26 -3.18 7.79
CA GLN A 139 5.73 -3.45 6.43
C GLN A 139 5.03 -2.56 5.37
N MET A 140 4.21 -1.59 5.82
CA MET A 140 3.48 -0.67 4.93
C MET A 140 4.30 0.55 4.50
N GLY A 141 5.60 0.51 4.71
CA GLY A 141 6.55 1.53 4.28
C GLY A 141 7.02 2.47 5.39
N LEU A 142 7.96 3.35 5.03
CA LEU A 142 8.69 4.20 5.98
C LEU A 142 7.76 5.09 6.81
N ILE A 143 6.74 5.68 6.19
CA ILE A 143 5.86 6.65 6.88
C ILE A 143 5.09 5.97 8.01
N SER A 144 4.46 4.83 7.75
CA SER A 144 3.72 4.08 8.77
C SER A 144 4.62 3.55 9.87
N GLU A 145 5.87 3.17 9.55
CA GLU A 145 6.84 2.72 10.53
C GLU A 145 7.34 3.86 11.43
N VAL A 146 7.60 5.04 10.88
CA VAL A 146 7.96 6.24 11.66
C VAL A 146 6.77 6.70 12.50
N PHE A 147 5.57 6.71 11.93
CA PHE A 147 4.36 7.15 12.62
C PHE A 147 4.04 6.30 13.86
N ARG A 148 4.01 4.96 13.73
CA ARG A 148 3.67 4.07 14.84
C ARG A 148 4.64 4.16 16.05
N ARG A 149 5.85 4.67 15.83
CA ARG A 149 6.87 4.87 16.89
C ARG A 149 6.80 6.24 17.55
N ARG A 150 5.95 7.11 17.05
CA ARG A 150 5.83 8.46 17.56
C ARG A 150 5.17 8.46 18.94
N ALA A 151 5.59 9.38 19.80
CA ALA A 151 4.98 9.56 21.13
C ALA A 151 3.48 9.87 20.98
N GLY A 152 2.66 9.29 21.85
CA GLY A 152 1.21 9.47 21.86
C GLY A 152 0.44 8.65 20.79
N VAL A 153 1.12 7.94 19.88
CA VAL A 153 0.43 7.07 18.92
C VAL A 153 -0.04 5.80 19.61
N ALA A 154 -1.33 5.53 19.54
CA ALA A 154 -1.93 4.23 19.87
C ALA A 154 -1.83 3.29 18.67
N ARG A 155 -1.73 1.99 18.91
CA ARG A 155 -1.76 0.95 17.85
C ARG A 155 -2.66 -0.18 18.29
N SER A 156 -3.58 -0.61 17.43
CA SER A 156 -4.52 -1.68 17.72
C SER A 156 -3.84 -3.04 17.82
N LEU A 157 -4.35 -3.88 18.73
CA LEU A 157 -3.79 -5.18 19.07
C LEU A 157 -4.40 -6.29 18.18
N HIS A 158 -4.18 -6.21 16.88
CA HIS A 158 -4.61 -7.26 15.94
C HIS A 158 -3.42 -7.72 15.09
N PRO A 159 -3.15 -9.05 15.00
CA PRO A 159 -1.90 -9.54 14.39
C PRO A 159 -1.83 -9.34 12.88
N THR A 160 -2.94 -9.20 12.18
CA THR A 160 -2.91 -9.12 10.71
C THR A 160 -3.11 -7.72 10.15
N HIS A 161 -4.08 -6.95 10.66
CA HIS A 161 -4.45 -5.64 10.08
C HIS A 161 -4.51 -4.52 11.13
N PRO A 162 -3.47 -4.37 11.96
CA PRO A 162 -3.47 -3.30 12.96
C PRO A 162 -3.39 -1.92 12.30
N VAL A 163 -4.04 -0.95 12.93
CA VAL A 163 -3.90 0.47 12.63
C VAL A 163 -3.14 1.17 13.74
N ALA A 164 -2.45 2.25 13.39
CA ALA A 164 -1.90 3.21 14.34
C ALA A 164 -2.67 4.51 14.22
N ALA A 165 -2.98 5.15 15.34
CA ALA A 165 -3.77 6.37 15.40
C ALA A 165 -3.16 7.41 16.36
N LEU A 166 -3.31 8.69 16.01
CA LEU A 166 -2.94 9.82 16.85
C LEU A 166 -4.03 10.90 16.75
N GLY A 167 -4.53 11.34 17.87
CA GLY A 167 -5.60 12.34 17.96
C GLY A 167 -6.55 12.03 19.12
N PRO A 168 -7.61 12.82 19.33
CA PRO A 168 -8.56 12.63 20.42
C PRO A 168 -9.22 11.24 20.46
N GLU A 169 -9.51 10.67 19.30
CA GLU A 169 -10.19 9.35 19.18
C GLU A 169 -9.21 8.17 19.06
N ALA A 170 -7.88 8.40 19.21
CA ALA A 170 -6.87 7.38 18.93
C ALA A 170 -7.04 6.11 19.78
N GLU A 171 -7.30 6.26 21.07
CA GLU A 171 -7.50 5.12 21.99
C GLU A 171 -8.80 4.38 21.64
N TRP A 172 -9.92 5.09 21.46
CA TRP A 172 -11.17 4.47 21.05
C TRP A 172 -11.06 3.75 19.71
N LEU A 173 -10.37 4.34 18.73
CA LEU A 173 -10.18 3.73 17.41
C LEU A 173 -9.41 2.41 17.49
N THR A 174 -8.46 2.30 18.42
CA THR A 174 -7.56 1.14 18.48
C THR A 174 -7.99 0.07 19.48
N ASP A 175 -8.87 0.41 20.42
CA ASP A 175 -9.37 -0.50 21.45
C ASP A 175 -10.24 -1.61 20.89
N GLY A 176 -10.17 -2.79 21.47
CA GLY A 176 -11.05 -3.93 21.20
C GLY A 176 -10.80 -4.66 19.87
N HIS A 177 -9.78 -4.26 19.09
CA HIS A 177 -9.48 -4.91 17.81
C HIS A 177 -9.04 -6.37 17.99
N GLU A 178 -8.45 -6.73 19.12
CA GLU A 178 -8.06 -8.09 19.49
C GLU A 178 -9.24 -9.03 19.66
N LYS A 179 -10.44 -8.50 19.86
CA LYS A 179 -11.68 -9.27 19.98
C LYS A 179 -12.28 -9.65 18.63
N CYS A 180 -11.81 -9.04 17.55
CA CYS A 180 -12.28 -9.28 16.20
C CYS A 180 -11.57 -10.50 15.60
N GLN A 181 -12.25 -11.63 15.46
CA GLN A 181 -11.70 -12.79 14.73
C GLN A 181 -11.43 -12.45 13.25
N HIS A 182 -12.30 -11.67 12.64
CA HIS A 182 -12.09 -11.06 11.33
C HIS A 182 -11.60 -9.63 11.54
N ALA A 183 -10.43 -9.30 11.02
CA ALA A 183 -9.80 -7.98 11.22
C ALA A 183 -10.67 -6.79 10.80
N PHE A 184 -11.69 -7.04 9.99
CA PHE A 184 -12.67 -6.06 9.49
C PHE A 184 -14.07 -6.26 10.08
N GLY A 185 -14.21 -7.09 11.10
CA GLY A 185 -15.49 -7.38 11.75
C GLY A 185 -16.00 -6.22 12.61
N THR A 186 -17.15 -6.46 13.22
CA THR A 186 -17.81 -5.50 14.13
C THR A 186 -16.87 -5.13 15.29
N GLY A 187 -16.81 -3.85 15.62
CA GLY A 187 -15.91 -3.28 16.62
C GLY A 187 -14.49 -3.02 16.11
N SER A 188 -14.19 -3.36 14.85
CA SER A 188 -12.87 -3.09 14.26
C SER A 188 -12.61 -1.60 14.08
N PRO A 189 -11.36 -1.16 14.01
CA PRO A 189 -11.01 0.21 13.66
C PRO A 189 -11.62 0.66 12.33
N TYR A 190 -11.84 -0.24 11.39
CA TYR A 190 -12.38 0.08 10.07
C TYR A 190 -13.86 0.46 10.12
N GLU A 191 -14.67 -0.21 10.95
CA GLU A 191 -16.03 0.19 11.24
C GLU A 191 -16.07 1.56 11.93
N LYS A 192 -15.28 1.73 12.99
CA LYS A 192 -15.18 3.01 13.73
C LYS A 192 -14.74 4.19 12.84
N LEU A 193 -13.88 3.96 11.87
CA LEU A 193 -13.46 4.97 10.88
C LEU A 193 -14.61 5.35 9.94
N VAL A 194 -15.52 4.43 9.61
CA VAL A 194 -16.75 4.74 8.87
C VAL A 194 -17.70 5.58 9.73
N ASP A 195 -17.87 5.24 11.01
CA ASP A 195 -18.70 6.01 11.95
C ASP A 195 -18.22 7.45 12.12
N LEU A 196 -16.89 7.65 12.14
CA LEU A 196 -16.24 8.97 12.16
C LEU A 196 -16.29 9.70 10.81
N LYS A 197 -16.89 9.11 9.76
CA LYS A 197 -16.88 9.64 8.39
C LYS A 197 -15.49 10.00 7.93
N ALA A 198 -14.53 9.13 8.21
CA ALA A 198 -13.13 9.37 7.93
C ALA A 198 -12.87 9.64 6.45
N LYS A 199 -11.89 10.48 6.19
CA LYS A 199 -11.33 10.71 4.85
C LYS A 199 -10.13 9.79 4.64
N VAL A 200 -9.94 9.34 3.40
CA VAL A 200 -8.81 8.47 3.04
C VAL A 200 -7.94 9.20 2.03
N VAL A 201 -6.66 9.34 2.34
CA VAL A 201 -5.65 9.87 1.43
C VAL A 201 -4.75 8.73 0.95
N LEU A 202 -4.69 8.55 -0.35
CA LEU A 202 -3.71 7.72 -1.03
C LEU A 202 -2.61 8.64 -1.58
N PHE A 203 -1.44 8.62 -0.95
CA PHE A 203 -0.29 9.44 -1.33
C PHE A 203 0.74 8.58 -2.06
N ASN A 204 0.87 8.76 -3.38
CA ASN A 204 1.76 7.98 -4.26
C ASN A 204 1.53 6.47 -4.23
N VAL A 205 0.32 6.03 -3.92
CA VAL A 205 -0.10 4.63 -4.02
C VAL A 205 -1.33 4.51 -4.92
N PRO A 206 -1.47 3.42 -5.69
CA PRO A 206 -2.65 3.21 -6.53
C PRO A 206 -3.88 2.93 -5.67
N PHE A 207 -5.07 3.20 -6.21
CA PHE A 207 -6.33 2.88 -5.54
C PHE A 207 -6.45 1.39 -5.17
N ALA A 208 -5.88 0.52 -5.99
CA ALA A 208 -5.91 -0.93 -5.78
C ALA A 208 -5.35 -1.41 -4.41
N VAL A 209 -4.61 -0.57 -3.67
CA VAL A 209 -4.11 -0.92 -2.33
C VAL A 209 -4.97 -0.36 -1.21
N ILE A 210 -6.13 0.25 -1.50
CA ILE A 210 -6.99 0.83 -0.47
C ILE A 210 -7.44 -0.23 0.53
N ILE A 211 -7.17 0.01 1.81
CA ILE A 211 -7.46 -0.95 2.87
C ILE A 211 -8.96 -1.17 3.08
N PHE A 212 -9.77 -0.15 2.85
CA PHE A 212 -11.23 -0.23 3.00
C PHE A 212 -11.88 -1.21 2.01
N PHE A 213 -11.20 -1.56 0.91
CA PHE A 213 -11.68 -2.62 0.04
C PHE A 213 -11.95 -3.90 0.83
N HIS A 214 -11.08 -4.26 1.75
CA HIS A 214 -11.23 -5.44 2.60
C HIS A 214 -12.38 -5.34 3.61
N TYR A 215 -12.68 -4.13 4.07
CA TYR A 215 -13.86 -3.90 4.90
C TYR A 215 -15.15 -4.10 4.09
N LEU A 216 -15.19 -3.60 2.87
CA LEU A 216 -16.33 -3.81 1.97
C LEU A 216 -16.52 -5.30 1.58
N GLU A 217 -15.42 -6.03 1.35
CA GLU A 217 -15.46 -7.49 1.14
C GLU A 217 -16.09 -8.20 2.33
N HIS A 218 -15.69 -7.82 3.54
CA HIS A 218 -16.25 -8.39 4.77
C HIS A 218 -17.76 -8.12 4.90
N LEU A 219 -18.21 -6.91 4.62
CA LEU A 219 -19.63 -6.56 4.63
C LEU A 219 -20.46 -7.32 3.60
N ALA A 220 -19.87 -7.69 2.47
CA ALA A 220 -20.54 -8.40 1.39
C ALA A 220 -20.41 -9.93 1.47
N GLN A 221 -19.71 -10.48 2.47
CA GLN A 221 -19.31 -11.90 2.51
C GLN A 221 -20.48 -12.90 2.39
N ASP A 222 -21.63 -12.58 2.97
CA ASP A 222 -22.82 -13.45 2.94
C ASP A 222 -23.51 -13.51 1.56
N ARG A 223 -23.08 -12.67 0.61
CA ARG A 223 -23.56 -12.64 -0.78
C ARG A 223 -22.65 -13.34 -1.76
N LEU A 224 -21.52 -13.83 -1.29
CA LEU A 224 -20.56 -14.56 -2.13
C LEU A 224 -20.99 -16.02 -2.28
N ASP A 225 -20.76 -16.58 -3.45
CA ASP A 225 -20.96 -18.00 -3.77
C ASP A 225 -19.79 -18.90 -3.30
N PHE A 226 -18.82 -18.31 -2.60
CA PHE A 226 -17.65 -18.97 -2.03
C PHE A 226 -17.28 -18.32 -0.69
N PRO A 227 -16.54 -19.01 0.18
CA PRO A 227 -16.12 -18.45 1.46
C PRO A 227 -15.07 -17.34 1.26
N LEU A 228 -15.30 -16.16 1.84
CA LEU A 228 -14.33 -15.06 1.84
C LEU A 228 -13.07 -15.42 2.60
N TYR A 229 -13.21 -16.12 3.71
CA TYR A 229 -12.12 -16.54 4.59
C TYR A 229 -11.91 -18.04 4.54
N GLY A 230 -10.67 -18.46 4.79
CA GLY A 230 -10.35 -19.88 4.98
C GLY A 230 -10.98 -20.43 6.28
N ALA A 231 -11.17 -21.74 6.33
CA ALA A 231 -11.73 -22.42 7.50
C ALA A 231 -10.76 -22.52 8.69
N GLU A 232 -9.47 -22.36 8.44
CA GLU A 232 -8.44 -22.46 9.48
C GLU A 232 -8.45 -21.21 10.37
N VAL A 233 -8.55 -21.41 11.68
CA VAL A 233 -8.44 -20.38 12.70
C VAL A 233 -7.05 -20.44 13.30
N PHE A 234 -6.33 -19.33 13.19
CA PHE A 234 -4.99 -19.18 13.73
C PHE A 234 -5.06 -18.56 15.13
N GLU A 235 -4.40 -19.15 16.09
CA GLU A 235 -4.19 -18.62 17.44
C GLU A 235 -2.83 -17.90 17.48
N VAL A 236 -2.83 -16.59 17.43
CA VAL A 236 -1.62 -15.79 17.35
C VAL A 236 -1.29 -15.19 18.71
N PRO A 237 -0.10 -15.47 19.29
CA PRO A 237 0.36 -14.79 20.49
C PRO A 237 0.49 -13.28 20.22
N VAL A 238 -0.04 -12.47 21.11
CA VAL A 238 0.06 -11.01 21.03
C VAL A 238 0.57 -10.43 22.33
N ILE A 239 1.32 -9.33 22.25
CA ILE A 239 1.86 -8.61 23.39
C ILE A 239 1.35 -7.19 23.31
N ASP A 240 0.62 -6.74 24.31
CA ASP A 240 0.03 -5.43 24.36
C ASP A 240 1.04 -4.33 24.75
N ARG A 241 0.56 -3.11 24.96
CA ARG A 241 1.41 -1.96 25.32
C ARG A 241 1.98 -2.05 26.74
N ALA A 242 1.28 -2.73 27.65
CA ALA A 242 1.76 -2.96 29.01
C ALA A 242 2.80 -4.09 29.08
N GLY A 243 2.87 -4.92 28.04
CA GLY A 243 3.70 -6.12 27.98
C GLY A 243 2.94 -7.39 28.36
N GLU A 244 1.61 -7.30 28.52
CA GLU A 244 0.78 -8.44 28.83
C GLU A 244 0.60 -9.34 27.58
N HIS A 245 0.64 -10.64 27.83
CA HIS A 245 0.52 -11.66 26.78
C HIS A 245 -0.90 -12.18 26.70
N SER A 246 -1.42 -12.30 25.50
CA SER A 246 -2.71 -12.92 25.20
C SER A 246 -2.69 -13.63 23.85
N ILE A 247 -3.80 -14.27 23.49
CA ILE A 247 -3.97 -14.97 22.22
C ILE A 247 -5.11 -14.26 21.46
N VAL A 248 -4.85 -13.91 20.21
CA VAL A 248 -5.85 -13.43 19.28
C VAL A 248 -6.15 -14.50 18.25
N LYS A 249 -7.43 -14.87 18.13
CA LYS A 249 -7.92 -15.78 17.09
C LYS A 249 -8.20 -14.98 15.81
N THR A 250 -7.65 -15.43 14.70
CA THR A 250 -7.87 -14.76 13.40
C THR A 250 -7.86 -15.76 12.25
N VAL A 251 -8.28 -15.31 11.07
CA VAL A 251 -8.37 -16.11 9.85
C VAL A 251 -7.64 -15.43 8.70
N ALA A 252 -7.25 -16.21 7.70
CA ALA A 252 -6.74 -15.68 6.43
C ALA A 252 -7.85 -15.65 5.38
N TYR A 253 -7.66 -14.86 4.32
CA TYR A 253 -8.53 -14.93 3.14
C TYR A 253 -8.44 -16.29 2.47
N SER A 254 -9.55 -16.76 1.91
CA SER A 254 -9.56 -17.99 1.12
C SER A 254 -8.72 -17.82 -0.15
N PRO A 255 -8.09 -18.88 -0.67
CA PRO A 255 -7.38 -18.83 -1.94
C PRO A 255 -8.30 -18.41 -3.11
N GLU A 256 -9.57 -18.77 -3.04
CA GLU A 256 -10.55 -18.43 -4.06
C GLU A 256 -10.86 -16.93 -4.07
N ALA A 257 -11.10 -16.33 -2.91
CA ALA A 257 -11.28 -14.89 -2.80
C ALA A 257 -10.07 -14.12 -3.37
N LEU A 258 -8.84 -14.58 -3.08
CA LEU A 258 -7.65 -13.94 -3.60
C LEU A 258 -7.52 -14.01 -5.13
N ARG A 259 -7.93 -15.13 -5.75
CA ARG A 259 -7.87 -15.31 -7.22
C ARG A 259 -8.93 -14.51 -7.96
N ARG A 260 -10.18 -14.47 -7.44
CA ARG A 260 -11.34 -13.87 -8.12
C ARG A 260 -11.46 -12.37 -7.91
N ARG A 261 -10.66 -11.78 -7.03
CA ARG A 261 -10.75 -10.39 -6.59
C ARG A 261 -10.56 -9.36 -7.70
N ARG A 262 -11.50 -8.43 -7.84
CA ARG A 262 -11.56 -7.36 -8.83
C ARG A 262 -11.65 -5.98 -8.18
N ARG A 263 -10.50 -5.41 -7.83
CA ARG A 263 -10.42 -4.09 -7.19
C ARG A 263 -10.73 -2.93 -8.13
N ASP A 264 -10.54 -3.14 -9.42
CA ASP A 264 -10.83 -2.18 -10.48
C ASP A 264 -12.31 -1.83 -10.60
N ILE A 265 -13.22 -2.76 -10.28
CA ILE A 265 -14.68 -2.52 -10.28
C ILE A 265 -15.03 -1.38 -9.31
N LEU A 266 -14.50 -1.40 -8.07
CA LEU A 266 -14.74 -0.35 -7.10
C LEU A 266 -14.13 0.98 -7.54
N GLU A 267 -12.88 0.98 -8.03
CA GLU A 267 -12.21 2.21 -8.50
C GLU A 267 -13.00 2.89 -9.63
N ASN A 268 -13.44 2.10 -10.61
CA ASN A 268 -14.19 2.59 -11.75
C ASN A 268 -15.53 3.21 -11.31
N GLU A 269 -16.24 2.56 -10.41
CA GLU A 269 -17.53 3.06 -9.92
C GLU A 269 -17.37 4.34 -9.08
N MET A 270 -16.40 4.39 -8.18
CA MET A 270 -16.09 5.59 -7.41
C MET A 270 -15.66 6.75 -8.31
N ALA A 271 -14.89 6.48 -9.37
CA ALA A 271 -14.50 7.49 -10.35
C ALA A 271 -15.69 7.98 -11.15
N ARG A 272 -16.59 7.10 -11.60
CA ARG A 272 -17.83 7.45 -12.32
C ARG A 272 -18.75 8.39 -11.50
N ARG A 273 -18.77 8.20 -10.19
CA ARG A 273 -19.54 9.04 -9.25
C ARG A 273 -18.87 10.38 -8.93
N GLY A 274 -17.63 10.60 -9.38
CA GLY A 274 -16.86 11.78 -8.99
C GLY A 274 -16.40 11.78 -7.52
N SER A 275 -16.46 10.62 -6.84
CA SER A 275 -16.08 10.48 -5.42
C SER A 275 -14.57 10.36 -5.20
N LEU A 276 -13.77 10.33 -6.27
CA LEU A 276 -12.30 10.32 -6.21
C LEU A 276 -11.76 11.70 -6.61
N ARG A 277 -11.32 12.47 -5.63
CA ARG A 277 -10.64 13.76 -5.87
C ARG A 277 -9.16 13.50 -6.08
N ARG A 278 -8.67 13.76 -7.28
CA ARG A 278 -7.27 13.53 -7.65
C ARG A 278 -6.54 14.85 -7.85
N ALA A 279 -5.32 14.95 -7.33
CA ALA A 279 -4.44 16.10 -7.54
C ALA A 279 -3.00 15.66 -7.74
N LYS A 280 -2.26 16.47 -8.50
CA LYS A 280 -0.80 16.40 -8.55
C LYS A 280 -0.22 17.50 -7.67
N LEU A 281 0.87 17.20 -7.00
CA LEU A 281 1.70 18.15 -6.27
C LEU A 281 3.17 17.76 -6.51
N GLY A 282 3.87 18.58 -7.28
CA GLY A 282 5.20 18.21 -7.77
C GLY A 282 5.17 16.87 -8.52
N ASN A 283 6.00 15.92 -8.11
CA ASN A 283 6.02 14.57 -8.68
C ASN A 283 5.04 13.59 -7.97
N SER A 284 4.33 14.06 -6.97
CA SER A 284 3.39 13.23 -6.21
C SER A 284 1.97 13.28 -6.76
N VAL A 285 1.28 12.15 -6.64
CA VAL A 285 -0.16 12.02 -6.89
C VAL A 285 -0.87 11.80 -5.57
N ILE A 286 -1.93 12.56 -5.34
CA ILE A 286 -2.77 12.47 -4.14
C ILE A 286 -4.18 12.13 -4.58
N VAL A 287 -4.77 11.10 -3.99
CA VAL A 287 -6.18 10.77 -4.17
C VAL A 287 -6.85 10.89 -2.81
N LEU A 288 -7.94 11.65 -2.74
CA LEU A 288 -8.79 11.77 -1.56
C LEU A 288 -10.16 11.19 -1.87
N LEU A 289 -10.71 10.44 -0.92
CA LEU A 289 -12.09 9.97 -0.90
C LEU A 289 -12.63 9.97 0.53
N ASN A 290 -13.96 9.94 0.68
CA ASN A 290 -14.62 9.84 1.97
C ASN A 290 -15.12 8.40 2.20
N THR A 291 -15.09 7.93 3.43
CA THR A 291 -15.68 6.62 3.77
C THR A 291 -17.19 6.61 3.56
N SER A 292 -17.89 7.75 3.74
CA SER A 292 -19.31 7.87 3.44
C SER A 292 -19.63 7.57 1.97
N ASP A 293 -18.90 8.21 1.04
CA ASP A 293 -19.07 7.98 -0.41
C ASP A 293 -18.76 6.52 -0.78
N LEU A 294 -17.77 5.93 -0.09
CA LEU A 294 -17.37 4.55 -0.28
C LEU A 294 -18.49 3.59 0.17
N MET A 295 -19.12 3.85 1.31
CA MET A 295 -20.24 3.05 1.84
C MET A 295 -21.49 3.17 0.98
N GLU A 296 -21.82 4.36 0.49
CA GLU A 296 -22.94 4.57 -0.44
C GLU A 296 -22.70 3.81 -1.75
N CYS A 297 -21.50 3.92 -2.31
CA CYS A 297 -21.09 3.18 -3.50
C CYS A 297 -21.25 1.67 -3.30
N HIS A 298 -20.73 1.14 -2.20
CA HIS A 298 -20.84 -0.27 -1.86
C HIS A 298 -22.30 -0.71 -1.73
N ALA A 299 -23.13 0.05 -1.00
CA ALA A 299 -24.54 -0.29 -0.79
C ALA A 299 -25.32 -0.37 -2.11
N GLU A 300 -25.06 0.56 -3.05
CA GLU A 300 -25.73 0.53 -4.36
C GLU A 300 -25.23 -0.61 -5.24
N MET A 301 -23.92 -0.84 -5.30
CA MET A 301 -23.34 -1.96 -6.03
C MET A 301 -23.91 -3.28 -5.53
N THR A 302 -23.98 -3.45 -4.20
CA THR A 302 -24.50 -4.65 -3.56
C THR A 302 -25.99 -4.85 -3.84
N ARG A 303 -26.80 -3.77 -3.85
CA ARG A 303 -28.22 -3.84 -4.27
C ARG A 303 -28.38 -4.26 -5.75
N GLY A 304 -27.50 -3.81 -6.60
CA GLY A 304 -27.43 -4.18 -8.01
C GLY A 304 -26.76 -5.55 -8.27
N ASN A 305 -26.45 -6.32 -7.22
CA ASN A 305 -25.74 -7.59 -7.28
C ASN A 305 -24.36 -7.49 -7.98
N VAL A 306 -23.72 -6.33 -7.91
CA VAL A 306 -22.35 -6.12 -8.39
C VAL A 306 -21.41 -6.32 -7.23
N LEU A 307 -20.63 -7.40 -7.28
CA LEU A 307 -19.64 -7.74 -6.27
C LEU A 307 -18.23 -7.53 -6.85
N PHE A 308 -17.25 -7.55 -5.97
CA PHE A 308 -15.84 -7.26 -6.31
C PHE A 308 -15.06 -8.50 -6.77
N TYR A 309 -15.73 -9.44 -7.44
CA TYR A 309 -15.17 -10.73 -7.79
C TYR A 309 -15.59 -11.15 -9.20
N ASP A 310 -14.71 -11.85 -9.88
CA ASP A 310 -15.10 -12.53 -11.11
C ASP A 310 -16.12 -13.65 -10.81
N PRO A 311 -17.10 -13.88 -11.68
CA PRO A 311 -18.01 -15.00 -11.55
C PRO A 311 -17.26 -16.34 -11.57
N ALA A 312 -17.88 -17.41 -11.09
CA ALA A 312 -17.32 -18.75 -11.05
C ALA A 312 -16.98 -19.28 -12.44
#